data_1779b2cbc82c6ecbfd14945b242edabb
#
_entry.id   1779b2cbc82c6ecbfd14945b242edabb
#
_cell.length_a   1.000
_cell.length_b   1.000
_cell.length_c   1.000
_cell.angle_alpha   90.00
_cell.angle_beta   90.00
_cell.angle_gamma   90.00
#
_symmetry.space_group_name_H-M   'P 1'
#
loop_
_entity.id
_entity.type
_entity.pdbx_description
1 polymer ?
#
loop_
_entity_poly.entity_id
_entity_poly.type
_entity_poly.pdbx_seq_one_letter_code
_entity_poly.pdbx_strand_id
1 'polypeptide(L)'
;MKMKKLHKVLLAIVLAWVVGVAEAQNVSPVDFMRFNPYQINANPATDLPYESVMSILIGNFNLGMQNTSLRYDNLFEFDEQGRPALINLRQFANSVKKDNYLGFNASVDLFTLFRRTKHGLLTINWGVKTQGDARLNDGLFKLLGYGNGAFVGEGNPAVVDMSLNVTGYQELAVGYQMNVTEKLSLGWRGKLLFGAANVTTDAFNAQLTTDADSYALRIREHIAMKASLPSVFYIDESGYPATQGYFRVLDLFKNPGFGVDLAAEYRFNEQFSAVAAVTDLGFIHWRLNNFDLTSNINDAGQFYDHGDFLYNGIGVDQLQLITNDEDYREKFLDSLKLYFPLEFGQMGKYNTMLNTNLLLRANYDVTPCNRFSIQAQGRFMGSGFRPALTLAYCGSFWNNVNVCATYTMMPHSYDNIGLGFSWMMATCNVYLTTNNLIGFFKPLNSSSINAQVGIVFNLWMPERRFIDESGKPEYLE
;
A
#
# COMPACT_ATOMS: atom_id res chain seq x y z
N MET A 1 10.20 -33.90 5.38
CA MET A 1 9.28 -33.18 6.28
C MET A 1 9.61 -31.70 6.44
N LYS A 2 10.86 -31.23 6.23
CA LYS A 2 11.28 -29.82 6.35
C LYS A 2 10.88 -28.94 5.14
N MET A 3 10.79 -29.46 3.92
CA MET A 3 10.49 -28.70 2.70
C MET A 3 9.01 -28.35 2.48
N LYS A 4 8.05 -29.08 3.04
CA LYS A 4 6.63 -28.65 3.07
C LYS A 4 6.44 -27.26 3.68
N LYS A 5 7.42 -26.75 4.46
CA LYS A 5 7.40 -25.42 5.07
C LYS A 5 7.94 -24.33 4.15
N LEU A 6 8.99 -24.61 3.34
CA LEU A 6 9.53 -23.63 2.39
C LEU A 6 8.55 -23.37 1.23
N HIS A 7 7.86 -24.42 0.74
CA HIS A 7 6.77 -24.24 -0.22
C HIS A 7 5.60 -23.43 0.35
N LYS A 8 5.28 -23.62 1.64
CA LYS A 8 4.29 -22.79 2.30
C LYS A 8 4.76 -21.35 2.47
N VAL A 9 6.06 -21.12 2.61
CA VAL A 9 6.63 -19.77 2.72
C VAL A 9 6.81 -19.14 1.34
N LEU A 10 7.34 -19.85 0.36
CA LEU A 10 7.35 -19.41 -1.05
C LEU A 10 5.93 -19.33 -1.62
N LEU A 11 5.06 -20.28 -1.32
CA LEU A 11 3.65 -20.23 -1.68
C LEU A 11 2.90 -19.17 -0.85
N ALA A 12 3.26 -18.90 0.40
CA ALA A 12 2.73 -17.78 1.19
C ALA A 12 3.34 -16.45 0.73
N ILE A 13 4.58 -16.41 0.28
CA ILE A 13 5.17 -15.25 -0.41
C ILE A 13 4.55 -15.11 -1.80
N VAL A 14 4.38 -16.18 -2.57
CA VAL A 14 3.71 -16.18 -3.89
C VAL A 14 2.19 -16.03 -3.73
N LEU A 15 1.54 -16.57 -2.68
CA LEU A 15 0.13 -16.31 -2.36
C LEU A 15 -0.05 -14.95 -1.69
N ALA A 16 0.88 -14.44 -0.91
CA ALA A 16 0.96 -13.03 -0.57
C ALA A 16 1.20 -12.17 -1.83
N TRP A 17 1.93 -12.68 -2.80
CA TRP A 17 2.05 -12.12 -4.15
C TRP A 17 0.75 -12.23 -4.97
N VAL A 18 0.01 -13.30 -4.86
CA VAL A 18 -1.24 -13.54 -5.62
C VAL A 18 -2.47 -12.99 -4.89
N VAL A 19 -2.44 -12.90 -3.56
CA VAL A 19 -3.59 -12.46 -2.75
C VAL A 19 -3.49 -11.01 -2.28
N GLY A 20 -2.32 -10.39 -2.38
CA GLY A 20 -2.16 -9.10 -1.76
C GLY A 20 -1.14 -8.19 -2.40
N VAL A 21 -1.34 -7.72 -3.62
CA VAL A 21 -0.47 -6.63 -4.05
C VAL A 21 -1.22 -5.61 -4.89
N ALA A 22 -1.68 -4.55 -4.28
CA ALA A 22 -2.00 -3.34 -5.02
C ALA A 22 -2.12 -2.15 -4.07
N GLU A 23 -1.40 -1.08 -4.28
CA GLU A 23 -1.51 0.13 -3.48
C GLU A 23 -2.53 1.09 -4.06
N ALA A 24 -3.55 1.40 -3.28
CA ALA A 24 -4.34 2.58 -3.50
C ALA A 24 -3.61 3.79 -2.89
N GLN A 25 -3.44 4.84 -3.66
CA GLN A 25 -3.24 6.15 -3.06
C GLN A 25 -4.44 6.39 -2.15
N ASN A 26 -4.20 6.54 -0.83
CA ASN A 26 -5.25 6.64 0.17
C ASN A 26 -5.90 8.02 0.16
N VAL A 27 -6.64 8.33 -0.90
CA VAL A 27 -7.59 9.44 -0.85
C VAL A 27 -8.95 8.82 -0.58
N SER A 28 -9.33 8.76 0.68
CA SER A 28 -10.64 8.23 1.06
C SER A 28 -11.69 9.34 1.10
N PRO A 29 -12.93 9.10 0.70
CA PRO A 29 -14.01 10.07 0.90
C PRO A 29 -14.16 10.54 2.35
N VAL A 30 -13.76 9.72 3.34
CA VAL A 30 -13.78 10.11 4.76
C VAL A 30 -12.88 11.31 5.06
N ASP A 31 -11.82 11.53 4.29
CA ASP A 31 -10.89 12.65 4.46
C ASP A 31 -11.55 14.01 4.19
N PHE A 32 -12.67 14.02 3.48
CA PHE A 32 -13.45 15.20 3.13
C PHE A 32 -14.71 15.38 4.00
N MET A 33 -15.09 14.35 4.78
CA MET A 33 -16.30 14.37 5.61
C MET A 33 -16.12 15.25 6.85
N ARG A 34 -16.66 16.46 6.82
CA ARG A 34 -16.49 17.51 7.85
C ARG A 34 -16.75 17.05 9.29
N PHE A 35 -17.68 16.11 9.49
CA PHE A 35 -18.12 15.66 10.81
C PHE A 35 -17.50 14.33 11.23
N ASN A 36 -16.57 13.77 10.45
CA ASN A 36 -15.90 12.53 10.81
C ASN A 36 -14.52 12.81 11.41
N PRO A 37 -14.26 12.43 12.67
CA PRO A 37 -12.98 12.70 13.33
C PRO A 37 -11.79 12.00 12.67
N TYR A 38 -12.00 10.97 11.87
CA TYR A 38 -10.94 10.26 11.18
C TYR A 38 -10.18 11.15 10.17
N GLN A 39 -10.79 12.22 9.66
CA GLN A 39 -10.13 13.16 8.74
C GLN A 39 -8.82 13.76 9.31
N ILE A 40 -8.63 13.75 10.64
CA ILE A 40 -7.39 14.20 11.32
C ILE A 40 -6.17 13.41 10.86
N ASN A 41 -6.33 12.17 10.41
CA ASN A 41 -5.22 11.37 9.88
C ASN A 41 -4.67 11.93 8.56
N ALA A 42 -5.50 12.55 7.73
CA ALA A 42 -5.08 13.23 6.51
C ALA A 42 -4.74 14.71 6.75
N ASN A 43 -5.47 15.38 7.66
CA ASN A 43 -5.27 16.79 8.01
C ASN A 43 -5.25 16.97 9.53
N PRO A 44 -4.08 16.91 10.18
CA PRO A 44 -3.96 17.15 11.63
C PRO A 44 -4.44 18.52 12.11
N ALA A 45 -4.56 19.53 11.23
CA ALA A 45 -5.07 20.86 11.58
C ALA A 45 -6.61 20.95 11.59
N THR A 46 -7.31 19.86 11.28
CA THR A 46 -8.77 19.84 11.25
C THR A 46 -9.36 20.14 12.63
N ASP A 47 -10.19 21.17 12.69
CA ASP A 47 -11.05 21.44 13.83
C ASP A 47 -12.40 20.76 13.63
N LEU A 48 -12.77 19.89 14.56
CA LEU A 48 -14.06 19.20 14.52
C LEU A 48 -15.18 20.15 14.97
N PRO A 49 -16.27 20.26 14.19
CA PRO A 49 -17.30 21.27 14.45
C PRO A 49 -18.27 20.91 15.59
N TYR A 50 -18.03 19.81 16.31
CA TYR A 50 -18.87 19.41 17.44
C TYR A 50 -18.07 19.40 18.75
N GLU A 51 -18.74 19.74 19.83
CA GLU A 51 -18.15 19.70 21.17
C GLU A 51 -18.25 18.31 21.80
N SER A 52 -17.68 17.29 21.15
CA SER A 52 -17.45 16.05 21.87
C SER A 52 -16.30 16.24 22.84
N VAL A 53 -16.56 16.04 24.12
CA VAL A 53 -15.50 16.13 25.13
C VAL A 53 -14.55 14.96 25.01
N MET A 54 -15.05 13.80 24.59
CA MET A 54 -14.26 12.60 24.42
C MET A 54 -14.93 11.62 23.46
N SER A 55 -14.20 11.17 22.46
CA SER A 55 -14.65 10.12 21.54
C SER A 55 -13.56 9.07 21.37
N ILE A 56 -13.95 7.81 21.24
CA ILE A 56 -13.06 6.68 21.00
C ILE A 56 -13.47 6.01 19.69
N LEU A 57 -12.51 5.88 18.79
CA LEU A 57 -12.65 5.05 17.62
C LEU A 57 -12.06 3.70 17.93
N ILE A 58 -12.82 2.63 17.69
CA ILE A 58 -12.38 1.24 17.85
C ILE A 58 -12.65 0.52 16.53
N GLY A 59 -11.60 -0.12 15.98
CA GLY A 59 -11.77 -0.98 14.82
C GLY A 59 -12.04 -0.21 13.52
N ASN A 60 -11.25 0.83 13.22
CA ASN A 60 -11.20 1.35 11.87
C ASN A 60 -10.34 0.41 11.02
N PHE A 61 -10.94 -0.12 9.98
CA PHE A 61 -10.28 -0.99 9.00
C PHE A 61 -10.21 -0.26 7.68
N ASN A 62 -9.03 -0.19 7.10
CA ASN A 62 -8.81 0.34 5.76
C ASN A 62 -7.99 -0.66 4.96
N LEU A 63 -8.50 -1.02 3.78
CA LEU A 63 -7.83 -1.86 2.82
C LEU A 63 -7.86 -1.16 1.47
N GLY A 64 -6.70 -1.04 0.83
CA GLY A 64 -6.59 -0.43 -0.47
C GLY A 64 -5.66 -1.20 -1.38
N MET A 65 -6.02 -1.24 -2.67
CA MET A 65 -5.29 -1.93 -3.73
C MET A 65 -5.32 -1.10 -5.01
N GLN A 66 -4.18 -1.04 -5.72
CA GLN A 66 -4.06 -0.37 -7.02
C GLN A 66 -3.16 -1.15 -7.96
N ASN A 67 -3.52 -1.19 -9.24
CA ASN A 67 -2.65 -1.71 -10.30
C ASN A 67 -2.81 -0.87 -11.59
N THR A 68 -1.80 -0.92 -12.47
CA THR A 68 -1.85 -0.17 -13.73
C THR A 68 -2.40 -0.96 -14.91
N SER A 69 -2.19 -2.27 -14.98
CA SER A 69 -2.56 -3.07 -16.16
C SER A 69 -2.83 -4.55 -15.89
N LEU A 70 -2.61 -5.01 -14.66
CA LEU A 70 -2.80 -6.41 -14.31
C LEU A 70 -4.29 -6.67 -14.03
N ARG A 71 -5.05 -6.95 -15.10
CA ARG A 71 -6.49 -7.22 -15.04
C ARG A 71 -6.77 -8.68 -15.37
N TYR A 72 -7.73 -9.23 -14.67
CA TYR A 72 -8.17 -10.62 -14.84
C TYR A 72 -8.62 -10.90 -16.28
N ASP A 73 -9.39 -9.99 -16.90
CA ASP A 73 -9.86 -10.10 -18.28
C ASP A 73 -8.72 -10.10 -19.31
N ASN A 74 -7.55 -9.58 -18.96
CA ASN A 74 -6.39 -9.59 -19.85
C ASN A 74 -5.63 -10.92 -19.81
N LEU A 75 -5.74 -11.68 -18.70
CA LEU A 75 -5.03 -12.92 -18.49
C LEU A 75 -5.82 -14.15 -18.96
N PHE A 76 -7.14 -14.11 -18.89
CA PHE A 76 -8.01 -15.25 -19.20
C PHE A 76 -8.83 -15.01 -20.45
N GLU A 77 -8.99 -16.07 -21.27
CA GLU A 77 -10.05 -16.19 -22.25
C GLU A 77 -11.29 -16.80 -21.58
N PHE A 78 -12.47 -16.33 -21.94
CA PHE A 78 -13.72 -16.74 -21.32
C PHE A 78 -14.54 -17.59 -22.31
N ASP A 79 -15.22 -18.61 -21.78
CA ASP A 79 -16.18 -19.39 -22.56
C ASP A 79 -17.49 -18.60 -22.81
N GLU A 80 -18.39 -19.20 -23.60
CA GLU A 80 -19.71 -18.58 -23.90
C GLU A 80 -20.57 -18.31 -22.66
N GLN A 81 -20.27 -18.97 -21.53
CA GLN A 81 -20.92 -18.78 -20.24
C GLN A 81 -20.20 -17.76 -19.35
N GLY A 82 -19.14 -17.11 -19.84
CA GLY A 82 -18.36 -16.12 -19.09
C GLY A 82 -17.46 -16.73 -18.01
N ARG A 83 -17.10 -18.01 -18.10
CA ARG A 83 -16.18 -18.68 -17.19
C ARG A 83 -14.75 -18.68 -17.77
N PRO A 84 -13.69 -18.54 -16.94
CA PRO A 84 -12.33 -18.60 -17.44
C PRO A 84 -12.05 -19.99 -18.05
N ALA A 85 -11.71 -20.02 -19.33
CA ALA A 85 -11.46 -21.23 -20.09
C ALA A 85 -9.96 -21.51 -20.27
N LEU A 86 -9.17 -20.48 -20.64
CA LEU A 86 -7.76 -20.60 -20.94
C LEU A 86 -6.99 -19.39 -20.42
N ILE A 87 -5.72 -19.62 -20.04
CA ILE A 87 -4.75 -18.56 -19.75
C ILE A 87 -4.06 -18.17 -21.06
N ASN A 88 -4.20 -16.91 -21.47
CA ASN A 88 -3.57 -16.36 -22.67
C ASN A 88 -2.42 -15.42 -22.29
N LEU A 89 -1.22 -16.00 -22.03
CA LEU A 89 -0.03 -15.25 -21.65
C LEU A 89 0.42 -14.25 -22.74
N ARG A 90 0.19 -14.54 -24.01
CA ARG A 90 0.55 -13.65 -25.11
C ARG A 90 -0.38 -12.42 -25.17
N GLN A 91 -1.67 -12.62 -25.00
CA GLN A 91 -2.64 -11.53 -24.87
C GLN A 91 -2.30 -10.67 -23.66
N PHE A 92 -2.00 -11.31 -22.53
CA PHE A 92 -1.59 -10.62 -21.31
C PHE A 92 -0.34 -9.77 -21.52
N ALA A 93 0.73 -10.34 -22.11
CA ALA A 93 1.96 -9.63 -22.43
C ALA A 93 1.75 -8.40 -23.33
N ASN A 94 0.76 -8.46 -24.25
CA ASN A 94 0.39 -7.32 -25.11
C ASN A 94 -0.44 -6.26 -24.37
N SER A 95 -1.14 -6.63 -23.33
CA SER A 95 -2.03 -5.73 -22.58
C SER A 95 -1.30 -4.95 -21.48
N VAL A 96 -0.16 -5.44 -21.00
CA VAL A 96 0.62 -4.78 -19.96
C VAL A 96 1.36 -3.55 -20.51
N LYS A 97 1.54 -2.55 -19.66
CA LYS A 97 2.30 -1.33 -19.98
C LYS A 97 3.79 -1.58 -19.85
N LYS A 98 4.60 -0.67 -20.43
CA LYS A 98 6.05 -0.74 -20.31
C LYS A 98 6.51 -0.72 -18.85
N ASP A 99 5.85 0.08 -18.01
CA ASP A 99 6.04 0.12 -16.57
C ASP A 99 4.71 -0.17 -15.89
N ASN A 100 4.69 -1.21 -15.09
CA ASN A 100 3.52 -1.65 -14.35
C ASN A 100 3.77 -1.41 -12.86
N TYR A 101 2.77 -0.91 -12.23
CA TYR A 101 2.78 -0.58 -10.83
C TYR A 101 1.72 -1.40 -10.10
N LEU A 102 2.11 -1.95 -8.98
CA LEU A 102 1.25 -2.62 -8.01
C LEU A 102 1.50 -1.99 -6.66
N GLY A 103 0.46 -1.71 -5.91
CA GLY A 103 0.62 -1.24 -4.57
C GLY A 103 -0.53 -1.67 -3.67
N PHE A 104 -0.30 -1.84 -2.37
CA PHE A 104 -1.31 -2.15 -1.38
C PHE A 104 -1.10 -1.37 -0.10
N ASN A 105 -2.18 -1.14 0.62
CA ASN A 105 -2.15 -0.70 1.99
C ASN A 105 -3.24 -1.38 2.78
N ALA A 106 -2.92 -1.74 4.00
CA ALA A 106 -3.88 -2.20 4.99
C ALA A 106 -3.58 -1.51 6.31
N SER A 107 -4.60 -1.01 6.97
CA SER A 107 -4.44 -0.46 8.31
C SER A 107 -5.61 -0.80 9.20
N VAL A 108 -5.29 -0.99 10.47
CA VAL A 108 -6.26 -1.18 11.54
C VAL A 108 -5.91 -0.22 12.65
N ASP A 109 -6.78 0.75 12.92
CA ASP A 109 -6.68 1.55 14.14
C ASP A 109 -7.35 0.77 15.26
N LEU A 110 -6.54 0.24 16.16
CA LEU A 110 -7.00 -0.52 17.32
C LEU A 110 -7.71 0.37 18.31
N PHE A 111 -7.21 1.61 18.46
CA PHE A 111 -7.71 2.58 19.38
C PHE A 111 -7.32 3.99 18.93
N THR A 112 -8.28 4.91 18.92
CA THR A 112 -8.01 6.35 18.78
C THR A 112 -8.89 7.15 19.75
N LEU A 113 -8.25 7.92 20.60
CA LEU A 113 -8.89 8.84 21.53
C LEU A 113 -8.87 10.24 20.94
N PHE A 114 -10.02 10.89 20.90
CA PHE A 114 -10.19 12.30 20.60
C PHE A 114 -10.70 13.01 21.85
N ARG A 115 -10.03 14.06 22.28
CA ARG A 115 -10.45 14.86 23.44
C ARG A 115 -10.37 16.34 23.13
N ARG A 116 -11.51 17.02 23.18
CA ARG A 116 -11.57 18.47 23.11
C ARG A 116 -10.96 19.07 24.36
N THR A 117 -10.08 20.03 24.20
CA THR A 117 -9.49 20.87 25.25
C THR A 117 -9.96 22.32 25.09
N LYS A 118 -9.65 23.18 26.05
CA LYS A 118 -10.01 24.60 25.99
C LYS A 118 -9.48 25.32 24.74
N HIS A 119 -8.34 24.89 24.20
CA HIS A 119 -7.62 25.58 23.12
C HIS A 119 -7.43 24.74 21.84
N GLY A 120 -7.97 23.52 21.80
CA GLY A 120 -7.79 22.65 20.64
C GLY A 120 -8.27 21.22 20.87
N LEU A 121 -7.74 20.29 20.08
CA LEU A 121 -8.11 18.88 20.09
C LEU A 121 -6.86 18.02 20.31
N LEU A 122 -6.85 17.23 21.36
CA LEU A 122 -5.84 16.20 21.64
C LEU A 122 -6.28 14.90 20.96
N THR A 123 -5.32 14.22 20.33
CA THR A 123 -5.52 12.89 19.75
C THR A 123 -4.45 11.93 20.23
N ILE A 124 -4.85 10.69 20.54
CA ILE A 124 -3.93 9.58 20.82
C ILE A 124 -4.40 8.41 19.96
N ASN A 125 -3.52 7.87 19.15
CA ASN A 125 -3.83 6.77 18.22
C ASN A 125 -2.86 5.61 18.43
N TRP A 126 -3.38 4.39 18.38
CA TRP A 126 -2.60 3.18 18.28
C TRP A 126 -3.18 2.30 17.17
N GLY A 127 -2.34 1.94 16.21
CA GLY A 127 -2.74 1.16 15.06
C GLY A 127 -1.64 0.30 14.48
N VAL A 128 -2.02 -0.57 13.57
CA VAL A 128 -1.12 -1.40 12.77
C VAL A 128 -1.31 -1.01 11.32
N LYS A 129 -0.20 -0.81 10.63
CA LYS A 129 -0.18 -0.42 9.22
C LYS A 129 0.73 -1.35 8.44
N THR A 130 0.27 -1.76 7.28
CA THR A 130 1.08 -2.45 6.28
C THR A 130 0.91 -1.73 4.96
N GLN A 131 2.00 -1.42 4.32
CA GLN A 131 2.02 -0.78 3.02
C GLN A 131 3.09 -1.42 2.15
N GLY A 132 2.82 -1.55 0.88
CA GLY A 132 3.78 -2.09 -0.06
C GLY A 132 3.54 -1.59 -1.46
N ASP A 133 4.61 -1.47 -2.21
CA ASP A 133 4.60 -1.12 -3.61
C ASP A 133 5.58 -1.98 -4.39
N ALA A 134 5.20 -2.31 -5.61
CA ALA A 134 6.05 -2.98 -6.57
C ALA A 134 5.95 -2.28 -7.92
N ARG A 135 7.10 -2.10 -8.56
CA ARG A 135 7.20 -1.70 -9.96
C ARG A 135 7.78 -2.86 -10.74
N LEU A 136 7.22 -3.15 -11.90
CA LEU A 136 7.65 -4.22 -12.78
C LEU A 136 7.55 -3.73 -14.23
N ASN A 137 8.63 -3.87 -14.99
CA ASN A 137 8.59 -3.58 -16.41
C ASN A 137 7.86 -4.69 -17.19
N ASP A 138 7.62 -4.49 -18.48
CA ASP A 138 6.93 -5.44 -19.34
C ASP A 138 7.80 -6.66 -19.75
N GLY A 139 9.11 -6.63 -19.46
CA GLY A 139 10.05 -7.65 -19.91
C GLY A 139 9.73 -9.04 -19.41
N LEU A 140 9.38 -9.19 -18.12
CA LEU A 140 8.96 -10.48 -17.58
C LEU A 140 7.71 -11.02 -18.29
N PHE A 141 6.71 -10.18 -18.50
CA PHE A 141 5.45 -10.59 -19.15
C PHE A 141 5.66 -10.96 -20.62
N LYS A 142 6.52 -10.22 -21.32
CA LYS A 142 6.92 -10.54 -22.69
C LYS A 142 7.70 -11.86 -22.77
N LEU A 143 8.60 -12.10 -21.82
CA LEU A 143 9.32 -13.36 -21.73
C LEU A 143 8.37 -14.54 -21.49
N LEU A 144 7.39 -14.39 -20.59
CA LEU A 144 6.37 -15.41 -20.35
C LEU A 144 5.41 -15.61 -21.52
N GLY A 145 5.05 -14.55 -22.24
CA GLY A 145 4.09 -14.61 -23.34
C GLY A 145 4.67 -15.05 -24.69
N TYR A 146 5.92 -14.70 -24.95
CA TYR A 146 6.58 -14.94 -26.24
C TYR A 146 7.72 -15.97 -26.17
N GLY A 147 8.19 -16.28 -24.95
CA GLY A 147 9.37 -17.11 -24.74
C GLY A 147 10.68 -16.39 -25.05
N ASN A 148 11.80 -17.08 -24.85
CA ASN A 148 13.13 -16.56 -25.10
C ASN A 148 13.46 -16.35 -26.59
N GLY A 149 12.77 -17.06 -27.48
CA GLY A 149 12.94 -16.93 -28.93
C GLY A 149 12.56 -15.54 -29.50
N ALA A 150 11.83 -14.71 -28.74
CA ALA A 150 11.60 -13.32 -29.09
C ALA A 150 12.78 -12.39 -28.77
N PHE A 151 13.78 -12.87 -28.02
CA PHE A 151 14.91 -12.11 -27.50
C PHE A 151 16.24 -12.71 -27.97
N VAL A 152 16.43 -12.75 -29.29
CA VAL A 152 17.61 -13.33 -29.94
C VAL A 152 18.62 -12.24 -30.27
N GLY A 153 19.90 -12.50 -30.00
CA GLY A 153 21.03 -11.63 -30.23
C GLY A 153 21.32 -10.64 -29.07
N GLU A 154 22.60 -10.28 -28.95
CA GLU A 154 23.06 -9.42 -27.83
C GLU A 154 22.40 -8.03 -27.78
N GLY A 155 21.94 -7.52 -28.91
CA GLY A 155 21.24 -6.22 -29.00
C GLY A 155 19.77 -6.26 -28.58
N ASN A 156 19.21 -7.42 -28.26
CA ASN A 156 17.78 -7.59 -27.95
C ASN A 156 17.53 -8.48 -26.71
N PRO A 157 18.07 -8.17 -25.55
CA PRO A 157 17.83 -8.94 -24.33
C PRO A 157 16.40 -8.78 -23.81
N ALA A 158 15.85 -9.85 -23.22
CA ALA A 158 14.70 -9.70 -22.32
C ALA A 158 15.17 -9.06 -21.02
N VAL A 159 14.75 -7.83 -20.74
CA VAL A 159 15.14 -7.10 -19.53
C VAL A 159 14.01 -7.17 -18.52
N VAL A 160 14.25 -7.75 -17.36
CA VAL A 160 13.35 -7.75 -16.19
C VAL A 160 13.90 -6.76 -15.19
N ASP A 161 13.18 -5.66 -15.01
CA ASP A 161 13.48 -4.61 -14.04
C ASP A 161 12.32 -4.54 -13.05
N MET A 162 12.63 -4.68 -11.75
CA MET A 162 11.64 -4.76 -10.70
C MET A 162 12.09 -3.98 -9.47
N SER A 163 11.15 -3.37 -8.76
CA SER A 163 11.36 -2.94 -7.38
C SER A 163 10.19 -3.42 -6.52
N LEU A 164 10.50 -3.84 -5.31
CA LEU A 164 9.53 -4.27 -4.30
C LEU A 164 9.86 -3.60 -2.98
N ASN A 165 8.88 -2.91 -2.40
CA ASN A 165 9.00 -2.31 -1.09
C ASN A 165 7.76 -2.68 -0.28
N VAL A 166 7.94 -3.36 0.83
CA VAL A 166 6.86 -3.74 1.75
C VAL A 166 7.30 -3.40 3.15
N THR A 167 6.44 -2.71 3.89
CA THR A 167 6.70 -2.33 5.28
C THR A 167 5.46 -2.54 6.12
N GLY A 168 5.59 -3.35 7.17
CA GLY A 168 4.58 -3.55 8.21
C GLY A 168 5.09 -2.99 9.53
N TYR A 169 4.28 -2.18 10.23
CA TYR A 169 4.66 -1.57 11.49
C TYR A 169 3.45 -1.24 12.36
N GLN A 170 3.72 -1.08 13.66
CA GLN A 170 2.79 -0.49 14.61
C GLN A 170 3.10 1.00 14.76
N GLU A 171 2.07 1.81 14.96
CA GLU A 171 2.17 3.26 15.19
C GLU A 171 1.47 3.60 16.50
N LEU A 172 2.17 4.28 17.38
CA LEU A 172 1.61 4.99 18.52
C LEU A 172 1.82 6.49 18.29
N ALA A 173 0.73 7.21 18.07
CA ALA A 173 0.77 8.63 17.74
C ALA A 173 0.07 9.49 18.80
N VAL A 174 0.66 10.64 19.10
CA VAL A 174 0.06 11.70 19.90
C VAL A 174 0.04 12.97 19.08
N GLY A 175 -1.11 13.61 18.98
CA GLY A 175 -1.28 14.81 18.18
C GLY A 175 -2.05 15.88 18.91
N TYR A 176 -1.85 17.11 18.46
CA TYR A 176 -2.57 18.26 18.97
C TYR A 176 -2.90 19.22 17.82
N GLN A 177 -4.18 19.59 17.73
CA GLN A 177 -4.67 20.65 16.86
C GLN A 177 -4.95 21.88 17.74
N MET A 178 -4.59 23.07 17.27
CA MET A 178 -4.87 24.34 17.93
C MET A 178 -5.34 25.41 16.96
N ASN A 179 -6.27 26.23 17.39
CA ASN A 179 -6.67 27.45 16.69
C ASN A 179 -5.76 28.60 17.17
N VAL A 180 -4.77 28.97 16.34
CA VAL A 180 -3.82 30.06 16.65
C VAL A 180 -4.49 31.41 16.51
N THR A 181 -5.37 31.56 15.53
CA THR A 181 -6.27 32.69 15.32
C THR A 181 -7.63 32.19 14.89
N GLU A 182 -8.61 33.07 14.76
CA GLU A 182 -9.93 32.72 14.19
C GLU A 182 -9.84 32.16 12.76
N LYS A 183 -8.74 32.48 12.04
CA LYS A 183 -8.53 32.08 10.65
C LYS A 183 -7.49 30.99 10.46
N LEU A 184 -6.58 30.79 11.42
CA LEU A 184 -5.46 29.86 11.29
C LEU A 184 -5.52 28.76 12.33
N SER A 185 -5.65 27.53 11.88
CA SER A 185 -5.51 26.31 12.68
C SER A 185 -4.21 25.62 12.32
N LEU A 186 -3.47 25.17 13.31
CA LEU A 186 -2.26 24.35 13.14
C LEU A 186 -2.48 23.00 13.81
N GLY A 187 -1.87 21.99 13.24
CA GLY A 187 -1.91 20.64 13.80
C GLY A 187 -0.60 19.91 13.61
N TRP A 188 -0.25 19.08 14.57
CA TRP A 188 0.90 18.20 14.51
C TRP A 188 0.58 16.85 15.15
N ARG A 189 1.28 15.80 14.74
CA ARG A 189 1.27 14.48 15.37
C ARG A 189 2.69 13.94 15.43
N GLY A 190 3.15 13.56 16.61
CA GLY A 190 4.39 12.80 16.82
C GLY A 190 4.05 11.31 16.87
N LYS A 191 4.84 10.50 16.19
CA LYS A 191 4.63 9.07 16.02
C LYS A 191 5.83 8.28 16.52
N LEU A 192 5.59 7.32 17.39
CA LEU A 192 6.53 6.25 17.73
C LEU A 192 6.15 5.04 16.86
N LEU A 193 7.14 4.52 16.16
CA LEU A 193 6.95 3.43 15.21
C LEU A 193 7.71 2.19 15.70
N PHE A 194 7.11 1.03 15.42
CA PHE A 194 7.71 -0.26 15.74
C PHE A 194 7.56 -1.17 14.53
N GLY A 195 8.66 -1.36 13.78
CA GLY A 195 8.69 -2.19 12.57
C GLY A 195 8.48 -3.66 12.89
N ALA A 196 7.54 -4.27 12.19
CA ALA A 196 7.24 -5.70 12.30
C ALA A 196 7.92 -6.51 11.20
N ALA A 197 7.87 -6.02 9.96
CA ALA A 197 8.51 -6.64 8.81
C ALA A 197 8.83 -5.59 7.73
N ASN A 198 9.92 -5.80 7.02
CA ASN A 198 10.28 -5.00 5.86
C ASN A 198 10.93 -5.86 4.78
N VAL A 199 10.64 -5.56 3.53
CA VAL A 199 11.39 -6.00 2.35
C VAL A 199 11.56 -4.80 1.45
N THR A 200 12.78 -4.52 1.01
CA THR A 200 13.07 -3.40 0.11
C THR A 200 14.11 -3.81 -0.93
N THR A 201 13.90 -3.35 -2.16
CA THR A 201 14.80 -3.60 -3.29
C THR A 201 15.69 -2.38 -3.48
N ASP A 202 17.00 -2.56 -3.40
CA ASP A 202 17.98 -1.54 -3.80
C ASP A 202 18.24 -1.62 -5.30
N ALA A 203 18.33 -2.83 -5.84
CA ALA A 203 18.45 -3.09 -7.27
C ALA A 203 17.80 -4.44 -7.63
N PHE A 204 17.16 -4.51 -8.76
CA PHE A 204 16.74 -5.76 -9.40
C PHE A 204 16.67 -5.55 -10.91
N ASN A 205 17.70 -5.98 -11.60
CA ASN A 205 17.77 -5.99 -13.06
C ASN A 205 18.34 -7.33 -13.52
N ALA A 206 17.55 -8.07 -14.29
CA ALA A 206 17.97 -9.33 -14.89
C ALA A 206 17.80 -9.24 -16.41
N GLN A 207 18.79 -9.69 -17.15
CA GLN A 207 18.84 -9.65 -18.62
C GLN A 207 19.04 -11.07 -19.12
N LEU A 208 18.12 -11.56 -19.94
CA LEU A 208 18.22 -12.82 -20.65
C LEU A 208 18.46 -12.57 -22.12
N THR A 209 19.54 -13.10 -22.67
CA THR A 209 19.86 -13.08 -24.09
C THR A 209 19.88 -14.51 -24.64
N THR A 210 19.33 -14.69 -25.83
CA THR A 210 19.42 -15.97 -26.58
C THR A 210 20.39 -15.78 -27.71
N ASP A 211 21.41 -16.62 -27.77
CA ASP A 211 22.38 -16.62 -28.89
C ASP A 211 21.70 -17.02 -30.21
N ALA A 212 22.04 -16.35 -31.31
CA ALA A 212 21.35 -16.50 -32.57
C ALA A 212 21.71 -17.83 -33.28
N ASP A 213 22.91 -18.35 -33.05
CA ASP A 213 23.42 -19.51 -33.76
C ASP A 213 23.27 -20.80 -32.93
N SER A 214 23.63 -20.75 -31.66
CA SER A 214 23.59 -21.91 -30.76
C SER A 214 22.30 -22.03 -29.96
N TYR A 215 21.48 -20.97 -29.91
CA TYR A 215 20.31 -20.82 -29.02
C TYR A 215 20.66 -20.97 -27.53
N ALA A 216 21.93 -20.85 -27.16
CA ALA A 216 22.36 -20.81 -25.77
C ALA A 216 21.76 -19.56 -25.09
N LEU A 217 21.42 -19.72 -23.82
CA LEU A 217 20.95 -18.62 -22.99
C LEU A 217 22.11 -18.02 -22.22
N ARG A 218 22.15 -16.71 -22.14
CA ARG A 218 23.03 -15.97 -21.25
C ARG A 218 22.19 -15.11 -20.33
N ILE A 219 22.43 -15.24 -19.03
CA ILE A 219 21.77 -14.43 -18.00
C ILE A 219 22.81 -13.54 -17.36
N ARG A 220 22.47 -12.26 -17.28
CA ARG A 220 23.22 -11.24 -16.54
C ARG A 220 22.27 -10.59 -15.55
N GLU A 221 22.64 -10.53 -14.30
CA GLU A 221 21.77 -9.99 -13.26
C GLU A 221 22.53 -9.11 -12.27
N HIS A 222 21.79 -8.13 -11.74
CA HIS A 222 22.17 -7.32 -10.60
C HIS A 222 20.99 -7.28 -9.64
N ILE A 223 21.06 -8.09 -8.59
CA ILE A 223 20.01 -8.19 -7.58
C ILE A 223 20.60 -7.79 -6.24
N ALA A 224 19.96 -6.83 -5.57
CA ALA A 224 20.28 -6.40 -4.22
C ALA A 224 18.98 -6.06 -3.51
N MET A 225 18.60 -6.86 -2.54
CA MET A 225 17.39 -6.67 -1.73
C MET A 225 17.75 -6.78 -0.25
N LYS A 226 16.99 -6.09 0.59
CA LYS A 226 17.11 -6.12 2.04
C LYS A 226 15.79 -6.55 2.66
N ALA A 227 15.86 -7.32 3.72
CA ALA A 227 14.69 -7.70 4.49
C ALA A 227 14.96 -7.64 5.98
N SER A 228 13.95 -7.27 6.75
CA SER A 228 13.89 -7.45 8.20
C SER A 228 12.61 -8.22 8.48
N LEU A 229 12.76 -9.45 8.95
CA LEU A 229 11.64 -10.39 9.10
C LEU A 229 11.39 -10.70 10.58
N PRO A 230 10.15 -11.05 10.96
CA PRO A 230 9.87 -11.53 12.31
C PRO A 230 10.75 -12.73 12.67
N SER A 231 11.03 -12.94 13.96
CA SER A 231 11.89 -14.01 14.46
C SER A 231 11.41 -15.43 14.16
N VAL A 232 10.20 -15.58 13.64
CA VAL A 232 9.72 -16.86 13.09
C VAL A 232 10.51 -17.31 11.86
N PHE A 233 11.18 -16.38 11.16
CA PHE A 233 12.03 -16.64 10.02
C PHE A 233 13.52 -16.67 10.45
N TYR A 234 14.30 -17.53 9.86
CA TYR A 234 15.75 -17.61 10.05
C TYR A 234 16.40 -18.17 8.78
N ILE A 235 17.71 -17.97 8.63
CA ILE A 235 18.49 -18.66 7.58
C ILE A 235 18.96 -19.98 8.16
N ASP A 236 18.67 -21.08 7.50
CA ASP A 236 19.08 -22.42 7.91
C ASP A 236 20.56 -22.71 7.57
N GLU A 237 21.05 -23.89 7.93
CA GLU A 237 22.42 -24.32 7.67
C GLU A 237 22.74 -24.43 6.15
N SER A 238 21.73 -24.50 5.32
CA SER A 238 21.85 -24.54 3.86
C SER A 238 21.86 -23.13 3.24
N GLY A 239 21.81 -22.06 4.04
CA GLY A 239 21.81 -20.68 3.58
C GLY A 239 20.45 -20.19 3.07
N TYR A 240 19.34 -20.87 3.36
CA TYR A 240 18.01 -20.50 2.88
C TYR A 240 17.06 -20.08 4.00
N PRO A 241 16.08 -19.19 3.69
CA PRO A 241 15.07 -18.82 4.65
C PRO A 241 14.22 -20.02 5.10
N ALA A 242 14.17 -20.25 6.38
CA ALA A 242 13.38 -21.27 7.04
C ALA A 242 12.48 -20.67 8.12
N THR A 243 11.52 -21.44 8.63
CA THR A 243 10.61 -20.98 9.69
C THR A 243 10.73 -21.83 10.94
N GLN A 244 10.80 -21.17 12.10
CA GLN A 244 10.63 -21.81 13.39
C GLN A 244 9.18 -21.70 13.87
N GLY A 245 8.74 -22.62 14.70
CA GLY A 245 7.31 -22.78 15.02
C GLY A 245 6.70 -21.77 15.98
N TYR A 246 7.40 -20.69 16.38
CA TYR A 246 6.90 -19.73 17.35
C TYR A 246 7.24 -18.28 16.97
N PHE A 247 6.35 -17.39 17.32
CA PHE A 247 6.46 -15.94 17.15
C PHE A 247 6.65 -15.27 18.52
N ARG A 248 7.60 -14.37 18.64
CA ARG A 248 7.84 -13.61 19.87
C ARG A 248 7.16 -12.24 19.77
N VAL A 249 6.12 -12.02 20.55
CA VAL A 249 5.40 -10.72 20.56
C VAL A 249 6.32 -9.54 20.89
N LEU A 250 7.34 -9.73 21.74
CA LEU A 250 8.30 -8.68 22.09
C LEU A 250 9.16 -8.24 20.89
N ASP A 251 9.29 -9.05 19.85
CA ASP A 251 10.06 -8.69 18.65
C ASP A 251 9.37 -7.57 17.85
N LEU A 252 8.05 -7.40 18.02
CA LEU A 252 7.31 -6.30 17.42
C LEU A 252 7.77 -4.90 17.88
N PHE A 253 8.52 -4.81 18.97
CA PHE A 253 9.02 -3.55 19.54
C PHE A 253 10.51 -3.31 19.30
N LYS A 254 11.20 -4.21 18.63
CA LYS A 254 12.67 -4.16 18.49
C LYS A 254 13.17 -3.27 17.35
N ASN A 255 12.35 -2.97 16.37
CA ASN A 255 12.68 -2.08 15.26
C ASN A 255 12.04 -0.70 15.49
N PRO A 256 12.68 0.20 16.26
CA PRO A 256 12.09 1.49 16.58
C PRO A 256 12.16 2.44 15.39
N GLY A 257 11.20 3.34 15.32
CA GLY A 257 11.16 4.41 14.36
C GLY A 257 10.48 5.65 14.92
N PHE A 258 10.54 6.72 14.18
CA PHE A 258 9.92 7.98 14.52
C PHE A 258 9.31 8.61 13.27
N GLY A 259 8.16 9.26 13.44
CA GLY A 259 7.50 10.01 12.38
C GLY A 259 6.81 11.26 12.91
N VAL A 260 6.50 12.17 12.00
CA VAL A 260 5.78 13.39 12.31
C VAL A 260 4.81 13.72 11.18
N ASP A 261 3.63 14.22 11.57
CA ASP A 261 2.67 14.87 10.68
C ASP A 261 2.54 16.34 11.08
N LEU A 262 2.45 17.20 10.09
CA LEU A 262 2.27 18.64 10.25
C LEU A 262 1.18 19.12 9.30
N ALA A 263 0.33 20.03 9.76
CA ALA A 263 -0.67 20.66 8.91
C ALA A 263 -0.98 22.07 9.34
N ALA A 264 -1.45 22.85 8.37
CA ALA A 264 -2.02 24.17 8.56
C ALA A 264 -3.31 24.29 7.74
N GLU A 265 -4.34 24.83 8.35
CA GLU A 265 -5.59 25.21 7.68
C GLU A 265 -5.82 26.69 7.86
N TYR A 266 -6.01 27.41 6.75
CA TYR A 266 -6.29 28.84 6.75
C TYR A 266 -7.68 29.13 6.17
N ARG A 267 -8.54 29.83 6.91
CA ARG A 267 -9.87 30.29 6.49
C ARG A 267 -9.79 31.70 5.97
N PHE A 268 -9.94 31.87 4.66
CA PHE A 268 -9.96 33.21 4.05
C PHE A 268 -11.24 33.96 4.43
N ASN A 269 -12.36 33.25 4.43
CA ASN A 269 -13.68 33.74 4.83
C ASN A 269 -14.54 32.54 5.30
N GLU A 270 -15.82 32.75 5.54
CA GLU A 270 -16.76 31.71 6.01
C GLU A 270 -16.93 30.57 5.01
N GLN A 271 -16.75 30.84 3.71
CA GLN A 271 -16.96 29.88 2.63
C GLN A 271 -15.66 29.21 2.14
N PHE A 272 -14.52 29.90 2.22
CA PHE A 272 -13.30 29.45 1.56
C PHE A 272 -12.17 29.18 2.55
N SER A 273 -11.64 27.95 2.54
CA SER A 273 -10.44 27.56 3.30
C SER A 273 -9.44 26.78 2.43
N ALA A 274 -8.19 26.83 2.85
CA ALA A 274 -7.11 26.03 2.25
C ALA A 274 -6.35 25.27 3.33
N VAL A 275 -5.92 24.06 2.99
CA VAL A 275 -5.16 23.15 3.84
C VAL A 275 -3.84 22.80 3.16
N ALA A 276 -2.77 22.83 3.93
CA ALA A 276 -1.48 22.25 3.54
C ALA A 276 -1.05 21.26 4.63
N ALA A 277 -0.71 20.03 4.25
CA ALA A 277 -0.29 19.02 5.19
C ALA A 277 0.88 18.18 4.64
N VAL A 278 1.72 17.73 5.56
CA VAL A 278 2.76 16.72 5.35
C VAL A 278 2.50 15.64 6.37
N THR A 279 2.31 14.40 5.92
CA THR A 279 2.07 13.26 6.82
C THR A 279 3.07 12.14 6.56
N ASP A 280 3.31 11.31 7.57
CA ASP A 280 4.23 10.18 7.52
C ASP A 280 5.68 10.58 7.16
N LEU A 281 6.12 11.79 7.56
CA LEU A 281 7.53 12.18 7.47
C LEU A 281 8.32 11.47 8.58
N GLY A 282 9.03 10.40 8.24
CA GLY A 282 9.68 9.59 9.26
C GLY A 282 10.47 8.42 8.70
N PHE A 283 11.02 7.62 9.62
CA PHE A 283 11.83 6.44 9.29
C PHE A 283 11.65 5.34 10.31
N ILE A 284 12.00 4.09 9.93
CA ILE A 284 12.11 2.94 10.80
C ILE A 284 13.55 2.43 10.75
N HIS A 285 14.10 2.14 11.93
CA HIS A 285 15.44 1.59 12.10
C HIS A 285 15.34 0.08 12.33
N TRP A 286 15.74 -0.70 11.34
CA TRP A 286 15.67 -2.16 11.34
C TRP A 286 16.90 -2.75 12.02
N ARG A 287 16.68 -3.52 13.08
CA ARG A 287 17.74 -4.09 13.94
C ARG A 287 17.63 -5.59 14.10
N LEU A 288 16.42 -6.11 13.95
CA LEU A 288 16.11 -7.50 14.24
C LEU A 288 16.05 -8.30 12.95
N ASN A 289 16.80 -9.39 12.91
CA ASN A 289 16.66 -10.45 11.91
C ASN A 289 16.72 -9.88 10.48
N ASN A 290 17.81 -9.16 10.20
CA ASN A 290 18.04 -8.51 8.93
C ASN A 290 18.80 -9.45 8.00
N PHE A 291 18.31 -9.53 6.76
CA PHE A 291 18.88 -10.33 5.69
C PHE A 291 19.11 -9.46 4.47
N ASP A 292 20.10 -9.83 3.68
CA ASP A 292 20.28 -9.38 2.31
C ASP A 292 20.18 -10.57 1.34
N LEU A 293 19.73 -10.26 0.14
CA LEU A 293 19.71 -11.14 -1.01
C LEU A 293 20.48 -10.45 -2.11
N THR A 294 21.56 -11.08 -2.55
CA THR A 294 22.40 -10.52 -3.62
C THR A 294 22.79 -11.58 -4.62
N SER A 295 22.91 -11.20 -5.90
CA SER A 295 23.43 -12.04 -6.97
C SER A 295 24.94 -12.07 -7.05
N ASN A 296 25.64 -11.18 -6.33
CA ASN A 296 27.10 -11.12 -6.33
C ASN A 296 27.61 -10.51 -5.01
N ILE A 297 28.11 -11.38 -4.12
CA ILE A 297 28.68 -10.94 -2.83
C ILE A 297 29.98 -10.15 -3.01
N ASN A 298 30.78 -10.46 -4.05
CA ASN A 298 32.12 -9.88 -4.19
C ASN A 298 32.11 -8.49 -4.82
N ASP A 299 31.04 -8.11 -5.51
CA ASP A 299 30.93 -6.81 -6.18
C ASP A 299 29.46 -6.37 -6.33
N ALA A 300 28.89 -5.87 -5.24
CA ALA A 300 27.48 -5.50 -5.13
C ALA A 300 26.99 -4.38 -6.10
N GLY A 301 27.88 -3.80 -6.89
CA GLY A 301 27.56 -2.78 -7.89
C GLY A 301 27.60 -3.25 -9.34
N GLN A 302 28.00 -4.49 -9.60
CA GLN A 302 28.18 -5.01 -10.98
C GLN A 302 27.21 -6.12 -11.31
N PHE A 303 26.95 -6.28 -12.63
CA PHE A 303 26.19 -7.42 -13.12
C PHE A 303 27.00 -8.72 -12.95
N TYR A 304 26.37 -9.73 -12.42
CA TYR A 304 26.87 -11.09 -12.44
C TYR A 304 26.51 -11.72 -13.81
N ASP A 305 27.50 -12.29 -14.51
CA ASP A 305 27.32 -12.95 -15.82
C ASP A 305 27.47 -14.47 -15.63
N HIS A 306 26.37 -15.20 -15.81
CA HIS A 306 26.35 -16.65 -15.63
C HIS A 306 27.01 -17.42 -16.77
N GLY A 307 27.47 -16.72 -17.82
CA GLY A 307 27.96 -17.36 -19.05
C GLY A 307 26.83 -17.98 -19.87
N ASP A 308 27.25 -18.74 -20.91
CA ASP A 308 26.31 -19.37 -21.83
C ASP A 308 25.89 -20.73 -21.32
N PHE A 309 24.60 -21.04 -21.36
CA PHE A 309 24.07 -22.36 -21.04
C PHE A 309 22.96 -22.77 -22.01
N LEU A 310 22.81 -24.07 -22.23
CA LEU A 310 21.74 -24.61 -23.04
C LEU A 310 20.56 -24.98 -22.15
N TYR A 311 19.41 -24.44 -22.47
CA TYR A 311 18.17 -24.73 -21.78
C TYR A 311 17.13 -25.26 -22.79
N ASN A 312 16.71 -26.51 -22.59
CA ASN A 312 15.80 -27.18 -23.52
C ASN A 312 14.31 -26.79 -23.34
N GLY A 313 14.03 -25.78 -22.50
CA GLY A 313 12.67 -25.35 -22.19
C GLY A 313 11.98 -26.26 -21.16
N ILE A 314 10.78 -25.86 -20.77
CA ILE A 314 9.87 -26.65 -19.92
C ILE A 314 8.73 -27.16 -20.81
N GLY A 315 8.68 -28.45 -21.03
CA GLY A 315 7.54 -29.09 -21.71
C GLY A 315 6.30 -29.13 -20.83
N VAL A 316 5.14 -29.31 -21.44
CA VAL A 316 3.86 -29.42 -20.71
C VAL A 316 3.89 -30.56 -19.70
N ASP A 317 4.52 -31.68 -20.06
CA ASP A 317 4.70 -32.84 -19.18
C ASP A 317 5.57 -32.50 -17.96
N GLN A 318 6.61 -31.69 -18.15
CA GLN A 318 7.49 -31.24 -17.08
C GLN A 318 6.76 -30.24 -16.17
N LEU A 319 5.91 -29.37 -16.71
CA LEU A 319 5.05 -28.49 -15.89
C LEU A 319 4.11 -29.29 -15.00
N GLN A 320 3.54 -30.39 -15.52
CA GLN A 320 2.71 -31.28 -14.71
C GLN A 320 3.52 -31.98 -13.61
N LEU A 321 4.74 -32.42 -13.91
CA LEU A 321 5.63 -33.00 -12.92
C LEU A 321 6.05 -31.98 -11.85
N ILE A 322 6.43 -30.77 -12.25
CA ILE A 322 6.76 -29.67 -11.30
C ILE A 322 5.56 -29.39 -10.38
N THR A 323 4.34 -29.50 -10.88
CA THR A 323 3.13 -29.20 -10.11
C THR A 323 2.75 -30.34 -9.17
N ASN A 324 2.87 -31.58 -9.61
CA ASN A 324 2.30 -32.76 -8.95
C ASN A 324 3.31 -33.68 -8.24
N ASP A 325 4.60 -33.60 -8.62
CA ASP A 325 5.69 -34.42 -8.07
C ASP A 325 6.64 -33.55 -7.25
N GLU A 326 6.72 -33.82 -5.93
CA GLU A 326 7.55 -33.07 -5.00
C GLU A 326 9.05 -33.29 -5.25
N ASP A 327 9.46 -34.52 -5.55
CA ASP A 327 10.86 -34.88 -5.80
C ASP A 327 11.37 -34.31 -7.14
N TYR A 328 10.52 -34.30 -8.16
CA TYR A 328 10.86 -33.68 -9.45
C TYR A 328 11.00 -32.17 -9.32
N ARG A 329 10.07 -31.54 -8.62
CA ARG A 329 10.12 -30.12 -8.35
C ARG A 329 11.35 -29.69 -7.56
N GLU A 330 11.78 -30.49 -6.56
CA GLU A 330 12.99 -30.24 -5.80
C GLU A 330 14.22 -30.25 -6.71
N LYS A 331 14.38 -31.28 -7.54
CA LYS A 331 15.47 -31.41 -8.52
C LYS A 331 15.47 -30.26 -9.52
N PHE A 332 14.28 -29.85 -9.96
CA PHE A 332 14.14 -28.71 -10.86
C PHE A 332 14.58 -27.40 -10.19
N LEU A 333 14.12 -27.14 -8.96
CA LEU A 333 14.54 -25.97 -8.19
C LEU A 333 16.04 -25.99 -7.89
N ASP A 334 16.62 -27.12 -7.57
CA ASP A 334 18.05 -27.25 -7.34
C ASP A 334 18.86 -27.02 -8.63
N SER A 335 18.35 -27.44 -9.78
CA SER A 335 18.98 -27.13 -11.08
C SER A 335 18.90 -25.61 -11.38
N LEU A 336 17.79 -24.94 -11.05
CA LEU A 336 17.69 -23.48 -11.20
C LEU A 336 18.68 -22.72 -10.32
N LYS A 337 18.97 -23.19 -9.11
CA LYS A 337 19.96 -22.58 -8.21
C LYS A 337 21.37 -22.55 -8.80
N LEU A 338 21.71 -23.53 -9.63
CA LEU A 338 23.02 -23.57 -10.33
C LEU A 338 23.12 -22.44 -11.37
N TYR A 339 22.00 -22.03 -11.94
CA TYR A 339 21.95 -20.94 -12.93
C TYR A 339 21.65 -19.57 -12.31
N PHE A 340 21.13 -19.54 -11.08
CA PHE A 340 20.80 -18.32 -10.33
C PHE A 340 21.35 -18.43 -8.90
N PRO A 341 22.67 -18.26 -8.70
CA PRO A 341 23.27 -18.32 -7.37
C PRO A 341 22.92 -17.05 -6.57
N LEU A 342 21.71 -17.01 -6.06
CA LEU A 342 21.28 -15.98 -5.12
C LEU A 342 21.77 -16.35 -3.73
N GLU A 343 22.50 -15.43 -3.10
CA GLU A 343 23.04 -15.61 -1.77
C GLU A 343 22.24 -14.81 -0.74
N PHE A 344 21.79 -15.52 0.29
CA PHE A 344 21.15 -14.93 1.45
C PHE A 344 22.20 -14.72 2.54
N GLY A 345 22.44 -13.47 2.90
CA GLY A 345 23.36 -13.08 3.97
C GLY A 345 22.63 -12.55 5.20
N GLN A 346 23.30 -12.64 6.35
CA GLN A 346 22.89 -11.83 7.49
C GLN A 346 23.51 -10.45 7.36
N MET A 347 22.66 -9.42 7.39
CA MET A 347 23.13 -8.05 7.29
C MET A 347 23.03 -7.28 8.60
N GLY A 348 23.76 -6.17 8.68
CA GLY A 348 23.70 -5.20 9.78
C GLY A 348 22.37 -4.43 9.82
N LYS A 349 22.34 -3.39 10.63
CA LYS A 349 21.19 -2.50 10.77
C LYS A 349 21.05 -1.61 9.54
N TYR A 350 19.79 -1.29 9.18
CA TYR A 350 19.49 -0.35 8.08
C TYR A 350 18.26 0.49 8.42
N ASN A 351 18.01 1.52 7.63
CA ASN A 351 16.87 2.40 7.78
C ASN A 351 16.02 2.38 6.52
N THR A 352 14.70 2.49 6.69
CA THR A 352 13.79 2.82 5.60
C THR A 352 12.95 4.03 5.96
N MET A 353 12.70 4.89 4.97
CA MET A 353 11.78 6.03 5.13
C MET A 353 10.34 5.55 5.05
N LEU A 354 9.43 6.23 5.74
CA LEU A 354 8.00 6.06 5.53
C LEU A 354 7.59 6.67 4.18
N ASN A 355 6.46 6.23 3.66
CA ASN A 355 5.86 6.81 2.46
C ASN A 355 5.26 8.19 2.77
N THR A 356 6.10 9.22 2.73
CA THR A 356 5.72 10.61 3.05
C THR A 356 4.68 11.11 2.06
N ASN A 357 3.62 11.72 2.58
CA ASN A 357 2.53 12.27 1.80
C ASN A 357 2.45 13.79 1.96
N LEU A 358 2.40 14.51 0.83
CA LEU A 358 2.14 15.95 0.74
C LEU A 358 0.72 16.17 0.27
N LEU A 359 -0.02 17.08 0.91
CA LEU A 359 -1.40 17.39 0.61
C LEU A 359 -1.61 18.90 0.54
N LEU A 360 -2.25 19.35 -0.54
CA LEU A 360 -2.80 20.70 -0.67
C LEU A 360 -4.28 20.56 -1.01
N ARG A 361 -5.15 21.21 -0.23
CA ARG A 361 -6.60 21.15 -0.43
C ARG A 361 -7.19 22.55 -0.36
N ALA A 362 -8.10 22.85 -1.26
CA ALA A 362 -8.98 24.00 -1.17
C ALA A 362 -10.42 23.52 -0.95
N ASN A 363 -11.12 24.14 -0.01
CA ASN A 363 -12.51 23.85 0.29
C ASN A 363 -13.37 25.08 0.00
N TYR A 364 -14.56 24.83 -0.53
CA TYR A 364 -15.58 25.83 -0.73
C TYR A 364 -16.91 25.36 -0.13
N ASP A 365 -17.33 25.99 0.95
CA ASP A 365 -18.59 25.74 1.64
C ASP A 365 -19.71 26.56 0.96
N VAL A 366 -20.50 25.91 0.09
CA VAL A 366 -21.67 26.53 -0.56
C VAL A 366 -22.72 26.87 0.49
N THR A 367 -22.92 25.96 1.41
CA THR A 367 -23.71 26.10 2.62
C THR A 367 -22.97 25.43 3.77
N PRO A 368 -23.36 25.63 5.02
CA PRO A 368 -22.77 24.91 6.16
C PRO A 368 -22.84 23.39 6.04
N CYS A 369 -23.82 22.88 5.29
CA CYS A 369 -24.03 21.45 5.07
C CYS A 369 -23.43 20.91 3.78
N ASN A 370 -22.98 21.77 2.83
CA ASN A 370 -22.54 21.38 1.50
C ASN A 370 -21.17 21.96 1.18
N ARG A 371 -20.19 21.09 0.93
CA ARG A 371 -18.80 21.46 0.66
C ARG A 371 -18.31 20.84 -0.65
N PHE A 372 -17.70 21.65 -1.51
CA PHE A 372 -16.82 21.22 -2.58
C PHE A 372 -15.37 21.32 -2.15
N SER A 373 -14.56 20.36 -2.58
CA SER A 373 -13.13 20.38 -2.30
C SER A 373 -12.35 19.95 -3.54
N ILE A 374 -11.19 20.56 -3.73
CA ILE A 374 -10.17 20.11 -4.67
C ILE A 374 -8.90 19.83 -3.88
N GLN A 375 -8.30 18.66 -4.09
CA GLN A 375 -7.10 18.23 -3.38
C GLN A 375 -6.06 17.74 -4.37
N ALA A 376 -4.87 18.33 -4.33
CA ALA A 376 -3.65 17.80 -4.91
C ALA A 376 -2.87 17.06 -3.83
N GLN A 377 -2.45 15.84 -4.12
CA GLN A 377 -1.69 15.00 -3.22
C GLN A 377 -0.49 14.43 -3.94
N GLY A 378 0.64 14.31 -3.26
CA GLY A 378 1.85 13.67 -3.76
C GLY A 378 2.44 12.75 -2.70
N ARG A 379 2.67 11.49 -3.06
CA ARG A 379 3.23 10.49 -2.17
C ARG A 379 4.61 10.06 -2.63
N PHE A 380 5.59 10.11 -1.73
CA PHE A 380 6.94 9.62 -1.97
C PHE A 380 7.02 8.18 -1.48
N MET A 381 7.29 7.27 -2.39
CA MET A 381 7.31 5.82 -2.15
C MET A 381 8.64 5.25 -2.62
N GLY A 382 8.97 4.03 -2.22
CA GLY A 382 10.17 3.35 -2.68
C GLY A 382 10.23 3.23 -4.20
N SER A 383 9.08 3.06 -4.87
CA SER A 383 8.97 3.00 -6.33
C SER A 383 8.91 4.38 -7.03
N GLY A 384 8.98 5.49 -6.28
CA GLY A 384 9.00 6.84 -6.80
C GLY A 384 7.86 7.75 -6.33
N PHE A 385 7.73 8.92 -6.97
CA PHE A 385 6.71 9.91 -6.64
C PHE A 385 5.38 9.62 -7.34
N ARG A 386 4.28 9.65 -6.57
CA ARG A 386 2.92 9.37 -7.05
C ARG A 386 1.99 10.56 -6.79
N PRO A 387 1.64 11.34 -7.83
CA PRO A 387 0.67 12.42 -7.72
C PRO A 387 -0.76 11.92 -7.85
N ALA A 388 -1.71 12.61 -7.20
CA ALA A 388 -3.15 12.48 -7.40
C ALA A 388 -3.84 13.83 -7.34
N LEU A 389 -4.92 13.96 -8.09
CA LEU A 389 -5.84 15.10 -8.02
C LEU A 389 -7.25 14.58 -7.75
N THR A 390 -7.87 15.07 -6.67
CA THR A 390 -9.21 14.65 -6.26
C THR A 390 -10.16 15.83 -6.25
N LEU A 391 -11.33 15.66 -6.85
CA LEU A 391 -12.49 16.50 -6.69
C LEU A 391 -13.45 15.81 -5.74
N ALA A 392 -13.99 16.53 -4.75
CA ALA A 392 -14.92 15.97 -3.79
C ALA A 392 -16.12 16.89 -3.60
N TYR A 393 -17.28 16.27 -3.43
CA TYR A 393 -18.49 16.91 -2.94
C TYR A 393 -18.98 16.14 -1.72
N CYS A 394 -19.19 16.83 -0.60
CA CYS A 394 -19.73 16.27 0.63
C CYS A 394 -20.94 17.06 1.09
N GLY A 395 -22.03 16.35 1.33
CA GLY A 395 -23.29 16.89 1.85
C GLY A 395 -23.66 16.26 3.20
N SER A 396 -24.22 17.07 4.09
CA SER A 396 -24.79 16.62 5.36
C SER A 396 -26.31 16.74 5.27
N PHE A 397 -27.01 15.63 5.49
CA PHE A 397 -28.45 15.52 5.39
C PHE A 397 -29.04 15.14 6.74
N TRP A 398 -30.21 15.68 7.06
CA TRP A 398 -30.95 15.40 8.30
C TRP A 398 -30.08 15.52 9.57
N ASN A 399 -29.10 16.45 9.56
CA ASN A 399 -28.14 16.71 10.65
C ASN A 399 -27.29 15.52 11.13
N ASN A 400 -27.52 14.32 10.63
CA ASN A 400 -26.86 13.11 11.12
C ASN A 400 -26.32 12.17 10.02
N VAL A 401 -26.61 12.43 8.76
CA VAL A 401 -26.13 11.63 7.65
C VAL A 401 -25.20 12.45 6.78
N ASN A 402 -23.96 11.97 6.57
CA ASN A 402 -23.02 12.59 5.66
C ASN A 402 -22.80 11.67 4.47
N VAL A 403 -22.89 12.23 3.27
CA VAL A 403 -22.58 11.53 2.02
C VAL A 403 -21.50 12.31 1.30
N CYS A 404 -20.47 11.62 0.84
CA CYS A 404 -19.36 12.21 0.13
C CYS A 404 -19.11 11.46 -1.19
N ALA A 405 -19.10 12.18 -2.30
CA ALA A 405 -18.69 11.65 -3.61
C ALA A 405 -17.34 12.25 -4.00
N THR A 406 -16.45 11.43 -4.50
CA THR A 406 -15.11 11.85 -4.93
C THR A 406 -14.81 11.35 -6.33
N TYR A 407 -14.02 12.12 -7.06
CA TYR A 407 -13.42 11.68 -8.32
C TYR A 407 -11.92 11.92 -8.24
N THR A 408 -11.13 10.83 -8.32
CA THR A 408 -9.68 10.90 -8.17
C THR A 408 -8.98 10.50 -9.47
N MET A 409 -8.18 11.42 -9.98
CA MET A 409 -7.29 11.20 -11.12
C MET A 409 -5.91 10.81 -10.62
N MET A 410 -5.41 9.67 -11.04
CA MET A 410 -4.08 9.15 -10.73
C MET A 410 -3.37 8.72 -12.01
N PRO A 411 -2.03 8.66 -12.04
CA PRO A 411 -1.31 8.13 -13.19
C PRO A 411 -1.83 6.74 -13.55
N HIS A 412 -2.27 6.61 -14.80
CA HIS A 412 -2.81 5.36 -15.38
C HIS A 412 -4.14 4.84 -14.79
N SER A 413 -4.82 5.62 -13.93
CA SER A 413 -6.12 5.27 -13.36
C SER A 413 -7.02 6.51 -13.30
N TYR A 414 -8.06 6.53 -14.12
CA TYR A 414 -8.99 7.67 -14.29
C TYR A 414 -10.44 7.28 -13.96
N ASP A 415 -10.68 6.06 -13.52
CA ASP A 415 -11.99 5.47 -13.24
C ASP A 415 -12.33 5.45 -11.74
N ASN A 416 -11.64 6.26 -10.93
CA ASN A 416 -11.78 6.23 -9.48
C ASN A 416 -12.90 7.16 -9.03
N ILE A 417 -14.12 6.66 -9.01
CA ILE A 417 -15.28 7.31 -8.43
C ILE A 417 -15.50 6.74 -7.03
N GLY A 418 -15.21 7.57 -6.03
CA GLY A 418 -15.38 7.21 -4.63
C GLY A 418 -16.74 7.60 -4.08
N LEU A 419 -17.20 6.84 -3.11
CA LEU A 419 -18.42 7.11 -2.36
C LEU A 419 -18.18 6.85 -0.88
N GLY A 420 -18.63 7.77 -0.04
CA GLY A 420 -18.57 7.64 1.40
C GLY A 420 -19.91 7.94 2.06
N PHE A 421 -20.22 7.17 3.06
CA PHE A 421 -21.39 7.31 3.90
C PHE A 421 -20.97 7.33 5.36
N SER A 422 -21.51 8.25 6.15
CA SER A 422 -21.31 8.32 7.59
C SER A 422 -22.63 8.66 8.28
N TRP A 423 -22.99 7.88 9.27
CA TRP A 423 -24.19 8.07 10.06
C TRP A 423 -23.83 8.38 11.51
N MET A 424 -24.11 9.61 11.91
CA MET A 424 -23.83 10.10 13.25
C MET A 424 -25.06 9.92 14.14
N MET A 425 -24.99 8.94 15.03
CA MET A 425 -25.97 8.69 16.08
C MET A 425 -25.55 9.41 17.37
N ALA A 426 -26.43 9.46 18.35
CA ALA A 426 -26.17 10.10 19.64
C ALA A 426 -24.89 9.61 20.34
N THR A 427 -24.67 8.31 20.29
CA THR A 427 -23.62 7.62 21.04
C THR A 427 -22.48 7.14 20.14
N CYS A 428 -22.69 7.06 18.83
CA CYS A 428 -21.66 6.60 17.91
C CYS A 428 -21.83 7.20 16.51
N ASN A 429 -20.74 7.17 15.75
CA ASN A 429 -20.70 7.52 14.34
C ASN A 429 -20.13 6.30 13.59
N VAL A 430 -20.92 5.74 12.66
CA VAL A 430 -20.50 4.64 11.81
C VAL A 430 -20.25 5.17 10.42
N TYR A 431 -19.16 4.76 9.78
CA TYR A 431 -18.86 5.17 8.41
C TYR A 431 -18.36 4.02 7.57
N LEU A 432 -18.68 4.09 6.27
CA LEU A 432 -18.22 3.21 5.23
C LEU A 432 -17.84 4.04 4.02
N THR A 433 -16.65 3.82 3.48
CA THR A 433 -16.18 4.54 2.30
C THR A 433 -15.46 3.62 1.33
N THR A 434 -15.54 3.94 0.04
CA THR A 434 -14.71 3.38 -1.02
C THR A 434 -14.22 4.50 -1.92
N ASN A 435 -12.98 4.43 -2.39
CA ASN A 435 -12.45 5.39 -3.36
C ASN A 435 -12.73 4.99 -4.82
N ASN A 436 -13.19 3.77 -5.05
CA ASN A 436 -13.58 3.29 -6.37
C ASN A 436 -14.79 2.35 -6.28
N LEU A 437 -15.96 2.89 -6.55
CA LEU A 437 -17.23 2.16 -6.52
C LEU A 437 -17.27 1.05 -7.58
N ILE A 438 -16.70 1.31 -8.77
CA ILE A 438 -16.63 0.32 -9.85
C ILE A 438 -15.75 -0.84 -9.42
N GLY A 439 -14.59 -0.55 -8.82
CA GLY A 439 -13.67 -1.55 -8.29
C GLY A 439 -14.25 -2.37 -7.15
N PHE A 440 -15.13 -1.79 -6.35
CA PHE A 440 -15.82 -2.52 -5.29
C PHE A 440 -16.70 -3.65 -5.84
N PHE A 441 -17.38 -3.43 -6.98
CA PHE A 441 -18.23 -4.45 -7.61
C PHE A 441 -17.48 -5.36 -8.59
N LYS A 442 -16.35 -4.91 -9.17
CA LYS A 442 -15.53 -5.67 -10.13
C LYS A 442 -14.06 -5.65 -9.74
N PRO A 443 -13.69 -6.26 -8.59
CA PRO A 443 -12.36 -6.11 -7.99
C PRO A 443 -11.22 -6.58 -8.91
N LEU A 444 -11.39 -7.67 -9.62
CA LEU A 444 -10.34 -8.28 -10.45
C LEU A 444 -10.07 -7.51 -11.77
N ASN A 445 -10.98 -6.61 -12.17
CA ASN A 445 -10.90 -5.88 -13.44
C ASN A 445 -10.74 -4.37 -13.24
N SER A 446 -10.60 -3.92 -12.00
CA SER A 446 -10.42 -2.51 -11.67
C SER A 446 -8.95 -2.14 -11.51
N SER A 447 -8.63 -0.89 -11.81
CA SER A 447 -7.31 -0.31 -11.57
C SER A 447 -7.05 0.03 -10.10
N SER A 448 -8.11 0.14 -9.29
CA SER A 448 -8.01 0.38 -7.86
C SER A 448 -9.23 -0.17 -7.11
N ILE A 449 -9.00 -0.58 -5.87
CA ILE A 449 -10.04 -0.97 -4.91
C ILE A 449 -9.64 -0.38 -3.58
N ASN A 450 -10.60 0.20 -2.88
CA ASN A 450 -10.41 0.59 -1.49
C ASN A 450 -11.73 0.43 -0.75
N ALA A 451 -11.64 -0.05 0.47
CA ALA A 451 -12.76 -0.07 1.40
C ALA A 451 -12.27 0.36 2.77
N GLN A 452 -13.02 1.24 3.41
CA GLN A 452 -12.74 1.66 4.75
C GLN A 452 -14.02 1.70 5.57
N VAL A 453 -13.97 1.12 6.75
CA VAL A 453 -15.08 1.08 7.71
C VAL A 453 -14.57 1.37 9.10
N GLY A 454 -15.35 2.11 9.87
CA GLY A 454 -15.01 2.39 11.26
C GLY A 454 -16.21 2.85 12.09
N ILE A 455 -16.03 2.74 13.41
CA ILE A 455 -17.03 3.15 14.40
C ILE A 455 -16.35 4.04 15.44
N VAL A 456 -16.87 5.23 15.61
CA VAL A 456 -16.46 6.19 16.64
C VAL A 456 -17.53 6.23 17.73
N PHE A 457 -17.15 5.94 18.96
CA PHE A 457 -18.03 6.05 20.12
C PHE A 457 -17.83 7.41 20.81
N ASN A 458 -18.93 8.12 21.08
CA ASN A 458 -18.91 9.36 21.83
C ASN A 458 -19.17 9.05 23.31
N LEU A 459 -18.13 9.16 24.13
CA LEU A 459 -18.20 8.79 25.56
C LEU A 459 -18.81 9.86 26.45
N TRP A 460 -18.66 11.12 26.05
CA TRP A 460 -19.22 12.26 26.75
C TRP A 460 -19.59 13.31 25.73
N MET A 461 -20.88 13.58 25.62
CA MET A 461 -21.42 14.78 24.97
C MET A 461 -22.14 15.59 26.04
N PRO A 462 -21.60 16.80 26.41
CA PRO A 462 -22.41 17.77 27.09
C PRO A 462 -23.38 18.27 26.07
N GLU A 463 -24.53 18.22 25.97
CA GLU A 463 -25.57 18.74 25.06
C GLU A 463 -25.30 18.54 23.54
N ARG A 464 -26.25 17.99 22.85
CA ARG A 464 -26.21 17.87 21.39
C ARG A 464 -26.35 19.27 20.80
N ARG A 465 -25.28 19.75 20.16
CA ARG A 465 -25.37 20.92 19.28
C ARG A 465 -25.58 20.43 17.87
N PHE A 466 -26.77 20.57 17.36
CA PHE A 466 -27.01 20.44 15.92
C PHE A 466 -26.67 21.78 15.27
N ILE A 467 -26.22 21.75 14.03
CA ILE A 467 -26.00 22.94 13.23
C ILE A 467 -27.34 23.25 12.58
N ASP A 468 -27.85 24.45 12.77
CA ASP A 468 -29.04 24.95 12.08
C ASP A 468 -28.76 25.18 10.57
N GLU A 469 -29.77 25.52 9.80
CA GLU A 469 -29.63 25.81 8.36
C GLU A 469 -28.68 26.99 8.09
N SER A 470 -28.41 27.85 9.08
CA SER A 470 -27.44 28.94 8.98
C SER A 470 -26.01 28.55 9.36
N GLY A 471 -25.78 27.30 9.80
CA GLY A 471 -24.46 26.78 10.21
C GLY A 471 -24.07 27.15 11.61
N LYS A 472 -25.00 27.65 12.41
CA LYS A 472 -24.77 27.92 13.83
C LYS A 472 -25.15 26.71 14.66
N PRO A 473 -24.45 26.46 15.78
CA PRO A 473 -24.86 25.43 16.72
C PRO A 473 -26.29 25.72 17.25
N GLU A 474 -27.20 24.80 17.02
CA GLU A 474 -28.54 24.86 17.60
C GLU A 474 -28.50 24.15 18.97
N TYR A 475 -28.83 24.88 20.01
CA TYR A 475 -28.99 24.33 21.35
C TYR A 475 -30.40 23.71 21.42
N LEU A 476 -30.48 22.41 21.69
CA LEU A 476 -31.75 21.81 22.09
C LEU A 476 -31.99 22.22 23.56
N GLU A 477 -32.97 23.07 23.78
CA GLU A 477 -33.52 23.41 25.11
C GLU A 477 -34.12 22.17 25.78
#